data_3e37db3e95f048c04a84e386bf3a5a43
#
_entry.id   3e37db3e95f048c04a84e386bf3a5a43
#
_cell.length_a   1.000
_cell.length_b   1.000
_cell.length_c   1.000
_cell.angle_alpha   90.00
_cell.angle_beta   90.00
_cell.angle_gamma   90.00
#
_symmetry.space_group_name_H-M   'P 1'
#
loop_
_entity.id
_entity.type
_entity.pdbx_description
1 polymer ?
#
loop_
_entity_poly.entity_id
_entity_poly.type
_entity_poly.pdbx_seq_one_letter_code
_entity_poly.pdbx_strand_id
1 'polypeptide(L)'
;MPGAAAGPGTVSIVGMGPGDPGLLTLRAAAELERADTVIVSRAHCPDEILSHCRPDVEIIDSAEGDPVRLATRAAKAGRRVVRLLSGDPGMSCGLAAEGGALAKAGVPFEVVPGVSAVTGVPGYAGIPLTDAEHREVRVVDASEGGVDWERFAARDVTLVIIGAEGAVAEVCKGLVAAGRPDSTPAAMTSLGTTTEQETVVSTLQKLASAAKGMEAPALIIVGDVVGWRDKLSWFETKALFGWRVLVPRTKEQAASLSDQLRGYGAVPDEVPTISVEPPRTPQQMDRAVKGLVTGRYEWVVFTSTNAVKAVREKFVDYGLDARAFAGLKVAAVGEQTAAALVEFGIQPDLTPSGEQSGEGLAREWPPYDEDLDPINRVLLPRADIATDVLIARLTELGWECEDVTAYRTVRAAPPPAPIREAIKGGGFDAVLFTSSSTVKNLIGIAGKPHNVTVIAVIGPQTAKTAQEYGLRVDVMADKPSVSALAEALAEYGAKRRAAQIEAGDPLRKPSQMRRGARRRR
;
A
#
# COMPACT_ATOMS: atom_id res chain seq x y z
N MET A 1 -5.87 45.47 -0.45
CA MET A 1 -5.73 45.21 -1.88
C MET A 1 -6.78 44.16 -2.26
N PRO A 2 -7.74 44.43 -3.16
CA PRO A 2 -8.64 43.39 -3.63
C PRO A 2 -7.81 42.37 -4.40
N GLY A 3 -8.00 41.09 -4.08
CA GLY A 3 -7.25 39.98 -4.65
C GLY A 3 -7.32 39.97 -6.17
N ALA A 4 -6.19 39.77 -6.83
CA ALA A 4 -6.11 39.46 -8.23
C ALA A 4 -7.09 38.31 -8.52
N ALA A 5 -8.00 38.51 -9.49
CA ALA A 5 -8.88 37.45 -9.93
C ALA A 5 -8.01 36.25 -10.34
N ALA A 6 -8.16 35.14 -9.64
CA ALA A 6 -7.50 33.90 -10.01
C ALA A 6 -7.90 33.65 -11.50
N GLY A 7 -6.91 33.37 -12.34
CA GLY A 7 -7.17 32.97 -13.70
C GLY A 7 -8.11 31.77 -13.76
N PRO A 8 -8.77 31.49 -14.90
CA PRO A 8 -9.65 30.35 -15.02
C PRO A 8 -8.88 29.07 -14.63
N GLY A 9 -9.46 28.27 -13.75
CA GLY A 9 -8.92 26.97 -13.38
C GLY A 9 -8.90 26.04 -14.59
N THR A 10 -8.14 24.96 -14.49
CA THR A 10 -7.95 23.98 -15.56
C THR A 10 -8.48 22.61 -15.13
N VAL A 11 -8.82 21.77 -16.10
CA VAL A 11 -9.20 20.38 -15.88
C VAL A 11 -8.16 19.47 -16.52
N SER A 12 -7.54 18.58 -15.74
CA SER A 12 -6.71 17.49 -16.25
C SER A 12 -7.55 16.21 -16.30
N ILE A 13 -7.78 15.66 -17.50
CA ILE A 13 -8.41 14.35 -17.71
C ILE A 13 -7.30 13.31 -17.64
N VAL A 14 -7.27 12.51 -16.57
CA VAL A 14 -6.14 11.67 -16.21
C VAL A 14 -6.52 10.19 -16.19
N GLY A 15 -5.75 9.36 -16.89
CA GLY A 15 -5.85 7.92 -16.81
C GLY A 15 -5.15 7.38 -15.56
N MET A 16 -5.86 6.65 -14.71
CA MET A 16 -5.31 6.08 -13.48
C MET A 16 -4.75 4.65 -13.65
N GLY A 17 -4.76 4.12 -14.88
CA GLY A 17 -4.37 2.73 -15.12
C GLY A 17 -5.50 1.73 -14.89
N PRO A 18 -5.26 0.43 -15.15
CA PRO A 18 -6.29 -0.60 -15.19
C PRO A 18 -6.61 -1.23 -13.82
N GLY A 19 -5.91 -0.86 -12.74
CA GLY A 19 -6.16 -1.40 -11.39
C GLY A 19 -4.95 -1.33 -10.46
N ASP A 20 -3.77 -1.80 -10.88
CA ASP A 20 -2.54 -1.72 -10.09
C ASP A 20 -2.10 -0.25 -9.91
N PRO A 21 -2.01 0.28 -8.67
CA PRO A 21 -1.53 1.63 -8.43
C PRO A 21 -0.11 1.90 -8.96
N GLY A 22 0.73 0.86 -9.05
CA GLY A 22 2.08 0.94 -9.62
C GLY A 22 2.10 1.23 -11.12
N LEU A 23 0.95 1.16 -11.80
CA LEU A 23 0.80 1.54 -13.21
C LEU A 23 0.35 3.00 -13.39
N LEU A 24 0.26 3.78 -12.32
CA LEU A 24 0.03 5.22 -12.41
C LEU A 24 1.23 5.88 -13.08
N THR A 25 0.99 6.74 -14.07
CA THR A 25 2.10 7.46 -14.72
C THR A 25 2.66 8.55 -13.82
N LEU A 26 3.96 8.84 -13.93
CA LEU A 26 4.60 9.95 -13.20
C LEU A 26 3.88 11.29 -13.41
N ARG A 27 3.38 11.52 -14.64
CA ARG A 27 2.61 12.73 -14.94
C ARG A 27 1.29 12.75 -14.18
N ALA A 28 0.58 11.62 -14.12
CA ALA A 28 -0.66 11.52 -13.37
C ALA A 28 -0.46 11.76 -11.87
N ALA A 29 0.59 11.20 -11.27
CA ALA A 29 0.95 11.45 -9.88
C ALA A 29 1.23 12.96 -9.62
N ALA A 30 1.99 13.62 -10.51
CA ALA A 30 2.27 15.05 -10.39
C ALA A 30 1.02 15.93 -10.53
N GLU A 31 0.04 15.54 -11.34
CA GLU A 31 -1.23 16.25 -11.42
C GLU A 31 -2.08 16.08 -10.15
N LEU A 32 -2.10 14.86 -9.58
CA LEU A 32 -2.79 14.60 -8.31
C LEU A 32 -2.20 15.41 -7.14
N GLU A 33 -0.87 15.51 -7.08
CA GLU A 33 -0.16 16.29 -6.06
C GLU A 33 -0.53 17.78 -6.09
N ARG A 34 -0.86 18.32 -7.28
CA ARG A 34 -1.20 19.72 -7.49
C ARG A 34 -2.69 20.01 -7.48
N ALA A 35 -3.53 19.00 -7.46
CA ALA A 35 -4.98 19.12 -7.55
C ALA A 35 -5.58 19.85 -6.35
N ASP A 36 -6.56 20.72 -6.61
CA ASP A 36 -7.43 21.32 -5.59
C ASP A 36 -8.73 20.51 -5.45
N THR A 37 -9.16 19.85 -6.53
CA THR A 37 -10.35 18.98 -6.57
C THR A 37 -10.05 17.77 -7.45
N VAL A 38 -10.39 16.57 -6.95
CA VAL A 38 -10.32 15.31 -7.70
C VAL A 38 -11.72 14.74 -7.86
N ILE A 39 -12.12 14.44 -9.09
CA ILE A 39 -13.42 13.81 -9.41
C ILE A 39 -13.13 12.40 -9.91
N VAL A 40 -13.63 11.37 -9.21
CA VAL A 40 -13.32 9.97 -9.49
C VAL A 40 -14.47 9.06 -9.08
N SER A 41 -14.61 7.89 -9.73
CA SER A 41 -15.46 6.82 -9.22
C SER A 41 -14.77 6.14 -8.03
N ARG A 42 -15.26 6.40 -6.82
CA ARG A 42 -14.67 5.86 -5.58
C ARG A 42 -14.70 4.32 -5.55
N ALA A 43 -15.70 3.72 -6.16
CA ALA A 43 -15.85 2.26 -6.20
C ALA A 43 -14.71 1.54 -6.96
N HIS A 44 -14.02 2.26 -7.86
CA HIS A 44 -13.00 1.68 -8.74
C HIS A 44 -11.62 2.35 -8.58
N CYS A 45 -11.44 3.21 -7.60
CA CYS A 45 -10.17 3.91 -7.37
C CYS A 45 -9.49 3.40 -6.10
N PRO A 46 -8.32 2.76 -6.21
CA PRO A 46 -7.52 2.38 -5.05
C PRO A 46 -7.14 3.61 -4.19
N ASP A 47 -7.16 3.45 -2.86
CA ASP A 47 -6.77 4.53 -1.94
C ASP A 47 -5.30 4.94 -2.10
N GLU A 48 -4.44 4.03 -2.55
CA GLU A 48 -3.04 4.29 -2.87
C GLU A 48 -2.88 5.36 -3.96
N ILE A 49 -3.76 5.39 -4.97
CA ILE A 49 -3.74 6.45 -6.01
C ILE A 49 -4.09 7.79 -5.38
N LEU A 50 -5.09 7.84 -4.50
CA LEU A 50 -5.49 9.07 -3.83
C LEU A 50 -4.48 9.54 -2.78
N SER A 51 -3.58 8.67 -2.32
CA SER A 51 -2.49 9.04 -1.41
C SER A 51 -1.46 9.99 -2.04
N HIS A 52 -1.43 10.11 -3.37
CA HIS A 52 -0.63 11.12 -4.08
C HIS A 52 -1.21 12.54 -3.96
N CYS A 53 -2.44 12.67 -3.50
CA CYS A 53 -3.06 13.98 -3.32
C CYS A 53 -2.58 14.66 -2.05
N ARG A 54 -2.67 16.00 -2.03
CA ARG A 54 -2.46 16.78 -0.80
C ARG A 54 -3.53 16.45 0.25
N PRO A 55 -3.24 16.59 1.55
CA PRO A 55 -4.20 16.31 2.61
C PRO A 55 -5.48 17.17 2.58
N ASP A 56 -5.41 18.35 1.97
CA ASP A 56 -6.49 19.34 1.87
C ASP A 56 -7.28 19.28 0.55
N VAL A 57 -7.01 18.28 -0.31
CA VAL A 57 -7.71 18.10 -1.59
C VAL A 57 -9.19 17.77 -1.37
N GLU A 58 -10.07 18.34 -2.17
CA GLU A 58 -11.47 17.96 -2.22
C GLU A 58 -11.66 16.76 -3.15
N ILE A 59 -12.12 15.63 -2.62
CA ILE A 59 -12.41 14.43 -3.41
C ILE A 59 -13.92 14.30 -3.57
N ILE A 60 -14.39 14.30 -4.81
CA ILE A 60 -15.81 14.18 -5.18
C ILE A 60 -16.02 12.84 -5.88
N ASP A 61 -16.99 12.04 -5.41
CA ASP A 61 -17.41 10.84 -6.13
C ASP A 61 -18.16 11.22 -7.39
N SER A 62 -17.77 10.66 -8.53
CA SER A 62 -18.46 10.88 -9.81
C SER A 62 -19.91 10.39 -9.80
N ALA A 63 -20.30 9.55 -8.83
CA ALA A 63 -21.70 9.14 -8.61
C ALA A 63 -22.57 10.26 -8.01
N GLU A 64 -21.98 11.32 -7.45
CA GLU A 64 -22.73 12.44 -6.86
C GLU A 64 -23.37 13.38 -7.91
N GLY A 65 -23.02 13.23 -9.17
CA GLY A 65 -23.59 14.03 -10.26
C GLY A 65 -22.90 13.86 -11.59
N ASP A 66 -23.23 14.70 -12.55
CA ASP A 66 -22.56 14.73 -13.86
C ASP A 66 -21.10 15.19 -13.69
N PRO A 67 -20.10 14.35 -13.97
CA PRO A 67 -18.67 14.66 -13.76
C PRO A 67 -18.22 15.92 -14.52
N VAL A 68 -18.75 16.16 -15.72
CA VAL A 68 -18.40 17.35 -16.52
C VAL A 68 -18.92 18.62 -15.88
N ARG A 69 -20.15 18.59 -15.34
CA ARG A 69 -20.73 19.75 -14.63
C ARG A 69 -19.97 20.02 -13.33
N LEU A 70 -19.59 18.97 -12.60
CA LEU A 70 -18.78 19.10 -11.38
C LEU A 70 -17.42 19.73 -11.71
N ALA A 71 -16.71 19.21 -12.72
CA ALA A 71 -15.42 19.72 -13.17
C ALA A 71 -15.53 21.18 -13.68
N THR A 72 -16.52 21.47 -14.50
CA THR A 72 -16.76 22.83 -15.03
C THR A 72 -17.00 23.84 -13.90
N ARG A 73 -17.79 23.47 -12.90
CA ARG A 73 -18.08 24.34 -11.75
C ARG A 73 -16.83 24.64 -10.94
N ALA A 74 -16.02 23.62 -10.64
CA ALA A 74 -14.79 23.76 -9.87
C ALA A 74 -13.74 24.59 -10.65
N ALA A 75 -13.56 24.32 -11.95
CA ALA A 75 -12.64 25.07 -12.80
C ALA A 75 -13.04 26.56 -12.94
N LYS A 76 -14.34 26.85 -13.09
CA LYS A 76 -14.84 28.26 -13.12
C LYS A 76 -14.64 28.97 -11.78
N ALA A 77 -14.50 28.23 -10.67
CA ALA A 77 -14.13 28.78 -9.36
C ALA A 77 -12.60 28.98 -9.20
N GLY A 78 -11.81 28.80 -10.28
CA GLY A 78 -10.36 28.99 -10.28
C GLY A 78 -9.56 27.78 -9.77
N ARG A 79 -10.19 26.62 -9.59
CA ARG A 79 -9.53 25.40 -9.06
C ARG A 79 -8.82 24.60 -10.15
N ARG A 80 -7.75 23.91 -9.79
CA ARG A 80 -7.12 22.84 -10.58
C ARG A 80 -7.88 21.55 -10.33
N VAL A 81 -8.55 21.06 -11.35
CA VAL A 81 -9.41 19.87 -11.26
C VAL A 81 -8.73 18.70 -11.93
N VAL A 82 -8.63 17.57 -11.26
CA VAL A 82 -8.25 16.29 -11.85
C VAL A 82 -9.50 15.43 -11.99
N ARG A 83 -9.81 15.03 -13.22
CA ARG A 83 -10.81 14.01 -13.53
C ARG A 83 -10.11 12.68 -13.77
N LEU A 84 -10.17 11.75 -12.81
CA LEU A 84 -9.60 10.41 -12.93
C LEU A 84 -10.54 9.46 -13.67
N LEU A 85 -10.00 8.77 -14.68
CA LEU A 85 -10.68 7.73 -15.45
C LEU A 85 -9.89 6.43 -15.37
N SER A 86 -10.59 5.29 -15.34
CA SER A 86 -9.96 3.97 -15.37
C SER A 86 -9.25 3.74 -16.69
N GLY A 87 -8.09 3.09 -16.66
CA GLY A 87 -7.27 2.79 -17.83
C GLY A 87 -6.68 4.05 -18.46
N ASP A 88 -6.93 4.22 -19.75
CA ASP A 88 -6.51 5.37 -20.56
C ASP A 88 -7.73 6.12 -21.10
N PRO A 89 -7.81 7.45 -20.93
CA PRO A 89 -8.93 8.25 -21.43
C PRO A 89 -9.16 8.14 -22.94
N GLY A 90 -8.08 7.93 -23.71
CA GLY A 90 -8.15 7.82 -25.16
C GLY A 90 -8.68 6.48 -25.69
N MET A 91 -8.71 5.46 -24.80
CA MET A 91 -9.22 4.11 -25.13
C MET A 91 -10.63 3.85 -24.61
N SER A 92 -11.21 4.78 -23.88
CA SER A 92 -12.59 4.77 -23.43
C SER A 92 -13.35 5.92 -24.07
N CYS A 93 -14.68 5.84 -24.08
CA CYS A 93 -15.52 6.96 -24.60
C CYS A 93 -15.38 8.26 -23.76
N GLY A 94 -14.70 8.19 -22.60
CA GLY A 94 -14.56 9.30 -21.67
C GLY A 94 -13.95 10.57 -22.28
N LEU A 95 -12.87 10.45 -23.03
CA LEU A 95 -12.22 11.63 -23.64
C LEU A 95 -13.12 12.33 -24.65
N ALA A 96 -13.78 11.59 -25.53
CA ALA A 96 -14.65 12.17 -26.55
C ALA A 96 -15.87 12.85 -25.91
N ALA A 97 -16.48 12.21 -24.94
CA ALA A 97 -17.68 12.71 -24.25
C ALA A 97 -17.34 13.87 -23.29
N GLU A 98 -16.46 13.63 -22.32
CA GLU A 98 -16.16 14.61 -21.25
C GLU A 98 -15.30 15.77 -21.79
N GLY A 99 -14.25 15.50 -22.58
CA GLY A 99 -13.39 16.52 -23.19
C GLY A 99 -14.15 17.40 -24.20
N GLY A 100 -15.02 16.77 -25.03
CA GLY A 100 -15.88 17.49 -25.94
C GLY A 100 -16.87 18.43 -25.22
N ALA A 101 -17.40 18.01 -24.08
CA ALA A 101 -18.30 18.82 -23.27
C ALA A 101 -17.56 19.98 -22.54
N LEU A 102 -16.35 19.76 -22.05
CA LEU A 102 -15.49 20.80 -21.46
C LEU A 102 -15.13 21.87 -22.52
N ALA A 103 -14.76 21.43 -23.74
CA ALA A 103 -14.49 22.35 -24.85
C ALA A 103 -15.70 23.23 -25.17
N LYS A 104 -16.91 22.66 -25.26
CA LYS A 104 -18.15 23.39 -25.45
C LYS A 104 -18.44 24.39 -24.31
N ALA A 105 -18.05 24.04 -23.08
CA ALA A 105 -18.21 24.90 -21.90
C ALA A 105 -17.15 26.03 -21.82
N GLY A 106 -16.15 26.03 -22.72
CA GLY A 106 -15.05 27.01 -22.73
C GLY A 106 -14.09 26.82 -21.56
N VAL A 107 -13.98 25.58 -21.01
CA VAL A 107 -13.07 25.24 -19.90
C VAL A 107 -11.77 24.71 -20.48
N PRO A 108 -10.60 25.31 -20.16
CA PRO A 108 -9.31 24.78 -20.56
C PRO A 108 -9.10 23.40 -19.97
N PHE A 109 -8.64 22.45 -20.77
CA PHE A 109 -8.31 21.12 -20.27
C PHE A 109 -7.07 20.55 -20.95
N GLU A 110 -6.44 19.58 -20.27
CA GLU A 110 -5.37 18.76 -20.82
C GLU A 110 -5.69 17.27 -20.59
N VAL A 111 -5.01 16.40 -21.33
CA VAL A 111 -5.17 14.95 -21.22
C VAL A 111 -3.86 14.34 -20.79
N VAL A 112 -3.91 13.53 -19.74
CA VAL A 112 -2.78 12.73 -19.25
C VAL A 112 -3.09 11.26 -19.50
N PRO A 113 -2.46 10.61 -20.48
CA PRO A 113 -2.66 9.20 -20.76
C PRO A 113 -2.34 8.31 -19.56
N GLY A 114 -3.02 7.18 -19.48
CA GLY A 114 -2.76 6.12 -18.52
C GLY A 114 -2.38 4.81 -19.21
N VAL A 115 -1.96 3.81 -18.43
CA VAL A 115 -1.82 2.45 -18.97
C VAL A 115 -3.20 1.91 -19.28
N SER A 116 -3.44 1.58 -20.55
CA SER A 116 -4.73 1.04 -21.00
C SER A 116 -4.94 -0.40 -20.48
N ALA A 117 -6.19 -0.73 -20.12
CA ALA A 117 -6.58 -2.11 -19.83
C ALA A 117 -6.31 -3.04 -21.02
N VAL A 118 -6.42 -2.54 -22.25
CA VAL A 118 -6.16 -3.28 -23.50
C VAL A 118 -4.76 -3.89 -23.55
N THR A 119 -3.76 -3.22 -22.97
CA THR A 119 -2.36 -3.70 -22.96
C THR A 119 -1.94 -4.16 -21.56
N GLY A 120 -2.38 -3.50 -20.51
CA GLY A 120 -1.99 -3.80 -19.14
C GLY A 120 -2.53 -5.15 -18.65
N VAL A 121 -3.83 -5.41 -18.88
CA VAL A 121 -4.47 -6.66 -18.43
C VAL A 121 -3.90 -7.89 -19.12
N PRO A 122 -3.74 -7.95 -20.45
CA PRO A 122 -3.07 -9.08 -21.10
C PRO A 122 -1.65 -9.31 -20.60
N GLY A 123 -0.85 -8.26 -20.40
CA GLY A 123 0.49 -8.36 -19.86
C GLY A 123 0.53 -9.00 -18.46
N TYR A 124 -0.41 -8.64 -17.58
CA TYR A 124 -0.57 -9.25 -16.26
C TYR A 124 -1.13 -10.67 -16.33
N ALA A 125 -1.98 -10.95 -17.31
CA ALA A 125 -2.46 -12.30 -17.57
C ALA A 125 -1.40 -13.23 -18.21
N GLY A 126 -0.24 -12.70 -18.62
CA GLY A 126 0.78 -13.46 -19.32
C GLY A 126 0.38 -13.82 -20.76
N ILE A 127 -0.42 -12.98 -21.40
CA ILE A 127 -0.88 -13.16 -22.79
C ILE A 127 -0.34 -11.99 -23.62
N PRO A 128 0.71 -12.19 -24.45
CA PRO A 128 1.15 -11.17 -25.37
C PRO A 128 0.08 -10.93 -26.44
N LEU A 129 -0.10 -9.70 -26.87
CA LEU A 129 -1.06 -9.37 -27.91
C LEU A 129 -0.53 -9.67 -29.32
N THR A 130 0.78 -9.74 -29.47
CA THR A 130 1.48 -10.04 -30.72
C THR A 130 2.61 -11.01 -30.48
N ASP A 131 2.96 -11.78 -31.51
CA ASP A 131 4.16 -12.60 -31.58
C ASP A 131 4.72 -12.61 -33.02
N ALA A 132 5.62 -13.55 -33.35
CA ALA A 132 6.23 -13.61 -34.67
C ALA A 132 5.24 -13.93 -35.79
N GLU A 133 4.17 -14.66 -35.46
CA GLU A 133 3.16 -15.15 -36.41
C GLU A 133 1.91 -14.23 -36.40
N HIS A 134 1.55 -13.69 -35.24
CA HIS A 134 0.36 -12.86 -35.03
C HIS A 134 0.76 -11.40 -34.81
N ARG A 135 0.75 -10.61 -35.88
CA ARG A 135 1.26 -9.21 -35.87
C ARG A 135 0.16 -8.16 -35.85
N GLU A 136 -1.10 -8.56 -35.94
CA GLU A 136 -2.24 -7.65 -35.96
C GLU A 136 -3.09 -7.81 -34.69
N VAL A 137 -3.45 -6.67 -34.09
CA VAL A 137 -4.35 -6.61 -32.94
C VAL A 137 -5.52 -5.70 -33.28
N ARG A 138 -6.74 -6.16 -33.04
CA ARG A 138 -7.95 -5.34 -33.15
C ARG A 138 -8.62 -5.21 -31.79
N VAL A 139 -8.93 -3.99 -31.43
CA VAL A 139 -9.65 -3.66 -30.20
C VAL A 139 -11.12 -3.41 -30.55
N VAL A 140 -12.01 -4.02 -29.80
CA VAL A 140 -13.45 -3.90 -30.00
C VAL A 140 -14.10 -3.50 -28.69
N ASP A 141 -14.82 -2.37 -28.70
CA ASP A 141 -15.72 -2.00 -27.60
C ASP A 141 -17.10 -2.58 -27.90
N ALA A 142 -17.55 -3.48 -27.06
CA ALA A 142 -18.83 -4.16 -27.18
C ALA A 142 -19.86 -3.70 -26.13
N SER A 143 -19.57 -2.63 -25.40
CA SER A 143 -20.43 -2.12 -24.31
C SER A 143 -21.84 -1.74 -24.77
N GLU A 144 -21.97 -1.18 -25.98
CA GLU A 144 -23.26 -0.76 -26.54
C GLU A 144 -23.96 -1.87 -27.36
N GLY A 145 -23.32 -3.03 -27.49
CA GLY A 145 -23.82 -4.10 -28.38
C GLY A 145 -23.72 -3.75 -29.86
N GLY A 146 -24.42 -4.55 -30.72
CA GLY A 146 -24.55 -4.24 -32.15
C GLY A 146 -23.25 -4.35 -32.96
N VAL A 147 -22.24 -5.08 -32.47
CA VAL A 147 -20.97 -5.27 -33.15
C VAL A 147 -21.15 -6.15 -34.38
N ASP A 148 -20.66 -5.65 -35.53
CA ASP A 148 -20.57 -6.41 -36.77
C ASP A 148 -19.38 -7.39 -36.69
N TRP A 149 -19.64 -8.64 -36.23
CA TRP A 149 -18.60 -9.63 -36.00
C TRP A 149 -17.96 -10.15 -37.29
N GLU A 150 -18.59 -9.99 -38.48
CA GLU A 150 -18.01 -10.42 -39.76
C GLU A 150 -16.67 -9.71 -40.02
N ARG A 151 -16.53 -8.47 -39.58
CA ARG A 151 -15.29 -7.67 -39.67
C ARG A 151 -14.14 -8.25 -38.87
N PHE A 152 -14.41 -9.17 -37.93
CA PHE A 152 -13.44 -9.72 -36.97
C PHE A 152 -13.22 -11.23 -37.18
N ALA A 153 -13.62 -11.76 -38.32
CA ALA A 153 -13.55 -13.20 -38.66
C ALA A 153 -12.12 -13.72 -38.92
N ALA A 154 -11.15 -12.81 -39.25
CA ALA A 154 -9.79 -13.19 -39.59
C ALA A 154 -9.09 -13.95 -38.43
N ARG A 155 -8.47 -15.11 -38.74
CA ARG A 155 -7.93 -16.06 -37.75
C ARG A 155 -6.57 -15.64 -37.20
N ASP A 156 -5.76 -14.99 -38.01
CA ASP A 156 -4.40 -14.52 -37.73
C ASP A 156 -4.34 -13.22 -36.95
N VAL A 157 -5.49 -12.69 -36.53
CA VAL A 157 -5.64 -11.44 -35.81
C VAL A 157 -6.01 -11.70 -34.36
N THR A 158 -5.26 -11.11 -33.43
CA THR A 158 -5.63 -11.08 -32.03
C THR A 158 -6.76 -10.08 -31.80
N LEU A 159 -7.84 -10.51 -31.15
CA LEU A 159 -8.90 -9.60 -30.72
C LEU A 159 -8.82 -9.31 -29.23
N VAL A 160 -8.97 -8.04 -28.86
CA VAL A 160 -9.16 -7.58 -27.49
C VAL A 160 -10.54 -6.95 -27.41
N ILE A 161 -11.42 -7.52 -26.63
CA ILE A 161 -12.83 -7.10 -26.53
C ILE A 161 -13.06 -6.55 -25.12
N ILE A 162 -13.50 -5.33 -25.05
CA ILE A 162 -13.84 -4.61 -23.79
C ILE A 162 -15.35 -4.38 -23.72
N GLY A 163 -15.88 -4.21 -22.51
CA GLY A 163 -17.29 -3.92 -22.26
C GLY A 163 -18.23 -5.07 -22.58
N ALA A 164 -17.76 -6.33 -22.58
CA ALA A 164 -18.53 -7.50 -22.96
C ALA A 164 -18.86 -8.45 -21.78
N GLU A 165 -18.70 -8.01 -20.54
CA GLU A 165 -18.83 -8.84 -19.34
C GLU A 165 -20.20 -9.53 -19.24
N GLY A 166 -21.27 -8.83 -19.62
CA GLY A 166 -22.63 -9.37 -19.64
C GLY A 166 -22.99 -10.13 -20.92
N ALA A 167 -22.14 -10.07 -21.96
CA ALA A 167 -22.45 -10.52 -23.32
C ALA A 167 -21.47 -11.59 -23.87
N VAL A 168 -20.69 -12.26 -23.01
CA VAL A 168 -19.66 -13.24 -23.42
C VAL A 168 -20.21 -14.30 -24.39
N ALA A 169 -21.42 -14.81 -24.14
CA ALA A 169 -22.06 -15.81 -25.00
C ALA A 169 -22.40 -15.24 -26.38
N GLU A 170 -22.82 -13.98 -26.47
CA GLU A 170 -23.14 -13.31 -27.73
C GLU A 170 -21.87 -13.04 -28.54
N VAL A 171 -20.81 -12.58 -27.88
CA VAL A 171 -19.47 -12.39 -28.48
C VAL A 171 -18.99 -13.71 -29.11
N CYS A 172 -18.99 -14.80 -28.35
CA CYS A 172 -18.52 -16.10 -28.82
C CYS A 172 -19.36 -16.60 -30.00
N LYS A 173 -20.68 -16.54 -29.90
CA LYS A 173 -21.59 -16.94 -30.99
C LYS A 173 -21.40 -16.07 -32.23
N GLY A 174 -21.27 -14.76 -32.06
CA GLY A 174 -21.07 -13.84 -33.18
C GLY A 174 -19.78 -14.14 -33.95
N LEU A 175 -18.67 -14.35 -33.26
CA LEU A 175 -17.38 -14.68 -33.87
C LEU A 175 -17.39 -16.03 -34.58
N VAL A 176 -18.04 -17.05 -34.01
CA VAL A 176 -18.18 -18.37 -34.64
C VAL A 176 -19.09 -18.27 -35.88
N ALA A 177 -20.20 -17.56 -35.80
CA ALA A 177 -21.08 -17.32 -36.94
C ALA A 177 -20.40 -16.57 -38.08
N ALA A 178 -19.49 -15.65 -37.73
CA ALA A 178 -18.66 -14.88 -38.67
C ALA A 178 -17.54 -15.73 -39.32
N GLY A 179 -17.33 -16.99 -38.91
CA GLY A 179 -16.39 -17.93 -39.53
C GLY A 179 -15.10 -18.19 -38.73
N ARG A 180 -14.96 -17.67 -37.50
CA ARG A 180 -13.89 -18.15 -36.63
C ARG A 180 -14.18 -19.57 -36.15
N PRO A 181 -13.18 -20.48 -36.11
CA PRO A 181 -13.38 -21.79 -35.54
C PRO A 181 -13.83 -21.70 -34.08
N ASP A 182 -14.76 -22.54 -33.69
CA ASP A 182 -15.23 -22.67 -32.32
C ASP A 182 -14.14 -23.15 -31.35
N SER A 183 -13.09 -23.82 -31.90
CA SER A 183 -11.88 -24.24 -31.20
C SER A 183 -10.85 -23.12 -31.00
N THR A 184 -11.06 -21.91 -31.55
CA THR A 184 -10.13 -20.79 -31.39
C THR A 184 -9.89 -20.51 -29.90
N PRO A 185 -8.62 -20.44 -29.43
CA PRO A 185 -8.31 -20.11 -28.06
C PRO A 185 -8.86 -18.73 -27.66
N ALA A 186 -9.42 -18.68 -26.47
CA ALA A 186 -9.96 -17.44 -25.91
C ALA A 186 -9.75 -17.40 -24.41
N ALA A 187 -9.49 -16.22 -23.87
CA ALA A 187 -9.35 -15.98 -22.44
C ALA A 187 -10.24 -14.82 -22.01
N MET A 188 -10.75 -14.89 -20.80
CA MET A 188 -11.38 -13.75 -20.11
C MET A 188 -10.62 -13.47 -18.83
N THR A 189 -10.24 -12.21 -18.64
CA THR A 189 -9.57 -11.74 -17.41
C THR A 189 -10.47 -10.71 -16.73
N SER A 190 -10.85 -11.02 -15.51
CA SER A 190 -11.64 -10.18 -14.61
C SER A 190 -10.74 -9.46 -13.63
N LEU A 191 -11.10 -8.25 -13.22
CA LEU A 191 -10.38 -7.40 -12.23
C LEU A 191 -8.88 -7.30 -12.53
N GLY A 192 -8.56 -7.19 -13.82
CA GLY A 192 -7.20 -7.26 -14.32
C GLY A 192 -6.24 -6.29 -13.65
N THR A 193 -5.00 -6.74 -13.47
CA THR A 193 -3.87 -6.07 -12.78
C THR A 193 -4.01 -5.92 -11.26
N THR A 194 -5.15 -6.27 -10.70
CA THR A 194 -5.35 -6.29 -9.24
C THR A 194 -4.98 -7.65 -8.65
N THR A 195 -4.84 -7.71 -7.33
CA THR A 195 -4.60 -8.98 -6.61
C THR A 195 -5.84 -9.88 -6.54
N GLU A 196 -6.96 -9.43 -7.10
CA GLU A 196 -8.21 -10.19 -7.29
C GLU A 196 -8.37 -10.65 -8.74
N GLN A 197 -7.36 -10.40 -9.61
CA GLN A 197 -7.38 -10.85 -10.98
C GLN A 197 -7.68 -12.34 -11.08
N GLU A 198 -8.58 -12.68 -11.97
CA GLU A 198 -8.88 -14.06 -12.34
C GLU A 198 -8.87 -14.18 -13.86
N THR A 199 -8.08 -15.10 -14.40
CA THR A 199 -8.02 -15.36 -15.83
C THR A 199 -8.45 -16.79 -16.13
N VAL A 200 -9.50 -16.91 -16.92
CA VAL A 200 -10.01 -18.18 -17.44
C VAL A 200 -9.61 -18.33 -18.89
N VAL A 201 -8.95 -19.45 -19.22
CA VAL A 201 -8.58 -19.83 -20.59
C VAL A 201 -9.50 -20.95 -21.07
N SER A 202 -9.98 -20.84 -22.30
CA SER A 202 -10.87 -21.81 -22.91
C SER A 202 -10.83 -21.69 -24.45
N THR A 203 -11.88 -22.11 -25.12
CA THR A 203 -12.13 -21.88 -26.55
C THR A 203 -13.39 -21.04 -26.71
N LEU A 204 -13.61 -20.46 -27.89
CA LEU A 204 -14.84 -19.70 -28.18
C LEU A 204 -16.10 -20.52 -27.86
N GLN A 205 -16.09 -21.84 -28.12
CA GLN A 205 -17.21 -22.71 -27.79
C GLN A 205 -17.54 -22.78 -26.30
N LYS A 206 -16.53 -22.74 -25.46
CA LYS A 206 -16.66 -23.02 -24.00
C LYS A 206 -16.48 -21.83 -23.11
N LEU A 207 -15.98 -20.70 -23.63
CA LEU A 207 -15.59 -19.52 -22.80
C LEU A 207 -16.76 -19.01 -21.96
N ALA A 208 -17.94 -18.89 -22.55
CA ALA A 208 -19.11 -18.36 -21.81
C ALA A 208 -19.50 -19.22 -20.61
N SER A 209 -19.33 -20.54 -20.70
CA SER A 209 -19.60 -21.44 -19.57
C SER A 209 -18.46 -21.44 -18.55
N ALA A 210 -17.21 -21.34 -19.02
CA ALA A 210 -16.01 -21.32 -18.17
C ALA A 210 -15.90 -20.02 -17.37
N ALA A 211 -16.28 -18.88 -17.97
CA ALA A 211 -16.24 -17.56 -17.36
C ALA A 211 -17.48 -17.21 -16.52
N LYS A 212 -18.37 -18.19 -16.26
CA LYS A 212 -19.60 -17.95 -15.51
C LYS A 212 -19.32 -17.49 -14.08
N GLY A 213 -19.80 -16.31 -13.73
CA GLY A 213 -19.67 -15.73 -12.40
C GLY A 213 -18.42 -14.89 -12.19
N MET A 214 -17.64 -14.65 -13.25
CA MET A 214 -16.56 -13.66 -13.21
C MET A 214 -17.13 -12.24 -13.06
N GLU A 215 -16.42 -11.43 -12.28
CA GLU A 215 -16.86 -10.07 -11.94
C GLU A 215 -16.40 -9.05 -12.99
N ALA A 216 -17.13 -7.94 -13.11
CA ALA A 216 -16.72 -6.78 -13.89
C ALA A 216 -15.75 -5.88 -13.06
N PRO A 217 -14.87 -5.11 -13.69
CA PRO A 217 -14.62 -5.06 -15.14
C PRO A 217 -13.83 -6.27 -15.65
N ALA A 218 -14.08 -6.67 -16.88
CA ALA A 218 -13.38 -7.79 -17.51
C ALA A 218 -13.04 -7.51 -18.98
N LEU A 219 -12.08 -8.30 -19.50
CA LEU A 219 -11.57 -8.17 -20.86
C LEU A 219 -11.46 -9.56 -21.48
N ILE A 220 -11.85 -9.68 -22.74
CA ILE A 220 -11.77 -10.94 -23.49
C ILE A 220 -10.65 -10.82 -24.53
N ILE A 221 -9.79 -11.85 -24.62
CA ILE A 221 -8.75 -11.98 -25.63
C ILE A 221 -9.08 -13.22 -26.47
N VAL A 222 -9.05 -13.08 -27.79
CA VAL A 222 -9.32 -14.20 -28.72
C VAL A 222 -8.18 -14.30 -29.71
N GLY A 223 -7.59 -15.48 -29.83
CA GLY A 223 -6.51 -15.81 -30.78
C GLY A 223 -5.49 -16.77 -30.19
N ASP A 224 -4.62 -17.29 -31.04
CA ASP A 224 -3.64 -18.32 -30.68
C ASP A 224 -2.59 -17.81 -29.68
N VAL A 225 -2.39 -16.48 -29.56
CA VAL A 225 -1.55 -15.85 -28.55
C VAL A 225 -1.95 -16.20 -27.12
N VAL A 226 -3.19 -16.62 -26.88
CA VAL A 226 -3.68 -17.07 -25.56
C VAL A 226 -2.86 -18.25 -25.03
N GLY A 227 -2.35 -19.11 -25.93
CA GLY A 227 -1.50 -20.25 -25.56
C GLY A 227 -0.17 -19.88 -24.90
N TRP A 228 0.30 -18.63 -25.04
CA TRP A 228 1.50 -18.17 -24.36
C TRP A 228 1.35 -18.09 -22.84
N ARG A 229 0.13 -17.98 -22.34
CA ARG A 229 -0.12 -17.90 -20.90
C ARG A 229 0.47 -19.06 -20.12
N ASP A 230 0.50 -20.27 -20.68
CA ASP A 230 1.08 -21.43 -20.00
C ASP A 230 2.56 -21.25 -19.63
N LYS A 231 3.26 -20.39 -20.37
CA LYS A 231 4.68 -20.09 -20.18
C LYS A 231 4.92 -18.73 -19.51
N LEU A 232 4.03 -17.77 -19.70
CA LEU A 232 4.23 -16.37 -19.34
C LEU A 232 3.36 -15.90 -18.16
N SER A 233 2.55 -16.76 -17.55
CA SER A 233 1.78 -16.41 -16.35
C SER A 233 2.73 -16.16 -15.19
N TRP A 234 2.91 -14.90 -14.84
CA TRP A 234 3.84 -14.47 -13.79
C TRP A 234 3.12 -13.84 -12.58
N PHE A 235 1.97 -13.19 -12.81
CA PHE A 235 1.30 -12.39 -11.78
C PHE A 235 0.44 -13.26 -10.85
N GLU A 236 -0.48 -14.04 -11.42
CA GLU A 236 -1.36 -14.95 -10.67
C GLU A 236 -0.60 -16.15 -10.07
N THR A 237 0.68 -16.35 -10.48
CA THR A 237 1.56 -17.40 -9.95
C THR A 237 2.43 -16.95 -8.79
N LYS A 238 2.39 -15.68 -8.42
CA LYS A 238 3.12 -15.15 -7.25
C LYS A 238 2.76 -15.94 -5.99
N ALA A 239 3.75 -16.08 -5.11
CA ALA A 239 3.69 -16.97 -3.93
C ALA A 239 2.50 -16.68 -2.99
N LEU A 240 2.13 -15.41 -2.84
CA LEU A 240 1.04 -14.94 -1.97
C LEU A 240 -0.09 -14.28 -2.77
N PHE A 241 -0.24 -14.63 -4.04
CA PHE A 241 -1.21 -13.96 -4.90
C PHE A 241 -2.62 -13.97 -4.29
N GLY A 242 -3.15 -12.77 -4.10
CA GLY A 242 -4.47 -12.53 -3.53
C GLY A 242 -4.62 -12.91 -2.05
N TRP A 243 -3.53 -13.24 -1.33
CA TRP A 243 -3.60 -13.43 0.11
C TRP A 243 -3.83 -12.12 0.83
N ARG A 244 -4.83 -12.07 1.68
CA ARG A 244 -5.08 -10.95 2.57
C ARG A 244 -4.26 -11.12 3.83
N VAL A 245 -3.26 -10.25 4.02
CA VAL A 245 -2.26 -10.39 5.08
C VAL A 245 -2.38 -9.27 6.09
N LEU A 246 -2.66 -9.61 7.34
CA LEU A 246 -2.75 -8.65 8.44
C LEU A 246 -1.35 -8.26 8.94
N VAL A 247 -1.05 -6.96 8.93
CA VAL A 247 0.20 -6.37 9.40
C VAL A 247 -0.07 -5.52 10.65
N PRO A 248 0.14 -6.05 11.87
CA PRO A 248 -0.20 -5.37 13.12
C PRO A 248 0.89 -4.37 13.54
N ARG A 249 1.09 -3.32 12.75
CA ARG A 249 2.09 -2.25 12.98
C ARG A 249 1.51 -0.87 12.67
N THR A 250 2.19 0.20 13.12
CA THR A 250 1.85 1.55 12.68
C THR A 250 2.14 1.72 11.18
N LYS A 251 1.44 2.65 10.53
CA LYS A 251 1.57 2.87 9.08
C LYS A 251 3.03 3.15 8.67
N GLU A 252 3.74 3.98 9.43
CA GLU A 252 5.13 4.32 9.15
C GLU A 252 6.09 3.13 9.27
N GLN A 253 5.79 2.19 10.18
CA GLN A 253 6.60 0.99 10.38
C GLN A 253 6.22 -0.16 9.45
N ALA A 254 5.03 -0.12 8.86
CA ALA A 254 4.50 -1.18 8.02
C ALA A 254 4.90 -1.03 6.54
N ALA A 255 5.19 0.19 6.07
CA ALA A 255 5.34 0.51 4.65
C ALA A 255 6.28 -0.46 3.89
N SER A 256 7.52 -0.63 4.35
CA SER A 256 8.49 -1.51 3.68
C SER A 256 8.08 -2.99 3.68
N LEU A 257 7.42 -3.46 4.76
CA LEU A 257 6.89 -4.82 4.86
C LEU A 257 5.69 -5.00 3.92
N SER A 258 4.79 -4.03 3.90
CA SER A 258 3.61 -4.05 3.03
C SER A 258 4.02 -4.04 1.55
N ASP A 259 5.03 -3.25 1.16
CA ASP A 259 5.54 -3.21 -0.21
C ASP A 259 6.18 -4.55 -0.61
N GLN A 260 6.95 -5.17 0.28
CA GLN A 260 7.52 -6.49 0.04
C GLN A 260 6.42 -7.56 -0.12
N LEU A 261 5.37 -7.52 0.72
CA LEU A 261 4.22 -8.42 0.61
C LEU A 261 3.46 -8.22 -0.71
N ARG A 262 3.25 -6.96 -1.15
CA ARG A 262 2.69 -6.64 -2.47
C ARG A 262 3.57 -7.20 -3.59
N GLY A 263 4.88 -7.14 -3.45
CA GLY A 263 5.84 -7.77 -4.37
C GLY A 263 5.57 -9.28 -4.56
N TYR A 264 5.17 -9.99 -3.50
CA TYR A 264 4.75 -11.39 -3.55
C TYR A 264 3.29 -11.61 -3.97
N GLY A 265 2.54 -10.55 -4.27
CA GLY A 265 1.14 -10.59 -4.72
C GLY A 265 0.11 -10.59 -3.59
N ALA A 266 0.50 -10.28 -2.35
CA ALA A 266 -0.43 -10.17 -1.23
C ALA A 266 -1.14 -8.81 -1.19
N VAL A 267 -2.25 -8.78 -0.45
CA VAL A 267 -2.98 -7.58 -0.04
C VAL A 267 -2.70 -7.34 1.45
N PRO A 268 -1.78 -6.44 1.81
CA PRO A 268 -1.52 -6.13 3.21
C PRO A 268 -2.62 -5.22 3.78
N ASP A 269 -3.16 -5.62 4.94
CA ASP A 269 -4.03 -4.78 5.77
C ASP A 269 -3.26 -4.31 7.01
N GLU A 270 -2.95 -3.04 7.08
CA GLU A 270 -2.22 -2.45 8.18
C GLU A 270 -3.16 -2.13 9.34
N VAL A 271 -2.93 -2.75 10.50
CA VAL A 271 -3.72 -2.52 11.70
C VAL A 271 -2.79 -2.05 12.82
N PRO A 272 -2.79 -0.77 13.15
CA PRO A 272 -2.01 -0.25 14.27
C PRO A 272 -2.39 -0.95 15.57
N THR A 273 -1.39 -1.46 16.30
CA THR A 273 -1.60 -2.11 17.61
C THR A 273 -1.15 -1.23 18.77
N ILE A 274 -0.42 -0.16 18.46
CA ILE A 274 -0.02 0.90 19.38
C ILE A 274 -0.34 2.25 18.77
N SER A 275 -0.54 3.24 19.65
CA SER A 275 -0.64 4.65 19.30
C SER A 275 0.40 5.41 20.09
N VAL A 276 1.02 6.39 19.45
CA VAL A 276 1.92 7.34 20.10
C VAL A 276 1.08 8.57 20.46
N GLU A 277 1.04 8.90 21.74
CA GLU A 277 0.28 10.03 22.26
C GLU A 277 1.20 11.04 22.94
N PRO A 278 0.81 12.31 23.02
CA PRO A 278 1.53 13.31 23.81
C PRO A 278 1.69 12.87 25.28
N PRO A 279 2.72 13.37 25.98
CA PRO A 279 2.91 13.08 27.40
C PRO A 279 1.75 13.63 28.24
N ARG A 280 1.46 12.99 29.39
CA ARG A 280 0.43 13.47 30.31
C ARG A 280 0.76 14.83 30.90
N THR A 281 2.06 15.17 30.95
CA THR A 281 2.59 16.41 31.52
C THR A 281 3.43 17.14 30.48
N PRO A 282 2.80 17.82 29.49
CA PRO A 282 3.49 18.50 28.38
C PRO A 282 4.51 19.55 28.88
N GLN A 283 4.27 20.14 30.07
CA GLN A 283 5.13 21.15 30.66
C GLN A 283 6.56 20.68 30.94
N GLN A 284 6.79 19.37 31.08
CA GLN A 284 8.16 18.84 31.23
C GLN A 284 8.93 18.99 29.91
N MET A 285 8.31 18.63 28.77
CA MET A 285 8.88 18.86 27.45
C MET A 285 9.10 20.35 27.16
N ASP A 286 8.15 21.21 27.55
CA ASP A 286 8.28 22.64 27.34
C ASP A 286 9.49 23.21 28.10
N ARG A 287 9.73 22.74 29.33
CA ARG A 287 10.93 23.11 30.14
C ARG A 287 12.21 22.56 29.55
N ALA A 288 12.18 21.32 29.04
CA ALA A 288 13.32 20.69 28.41
C ALA A 288 13.71 21.41 27.11
N VAL A 289 12.76 21.74 26.24
CA VAL A 289 13.01 22.51 25.01
C VAL A 289 13.56 23.90 25.34
N LYS A 290 13.00 24.57 26.35
CA LYS A 290 13.58 25.84 26.83
C LYS A 290 15.01 25.66 27.34
N GLY A 291 15.28 24.57 28.05
CA GLY A 291 16.63 24.23 28.53
C GLY A 291 17.62 24.01 27.39
N LEU A 292 17.20 23.34 26.28
CA LEU A 292 18.03 23.18 25.09
C LEU A 292 18.47 24.55 24.53
N VAL A 293 17.51 25.44 24.31
CA VAL A 293 17.76 26.76 23.71
C VAL A 293 18.60 27.67 24.63
N THR A 294 18.52 27.50 25.96
CA THR A 294 19.25 28.32 26.92
C THR A 294 20.58 27.73 27.35
N GLY A 295 21.05 26.66 26.73
CA GLY A 295 22.35 26.05 27.01
C GLY A 295 22.42 25.33 28.35
N ARG A 296 21.34 24.64 28.77
CA ARG A 296 21.28 23.92 30.04
C ARG A 296 21.94 22.55 29.97
N TYR A 297 22.08 21.99 28.77
CA TYR A 297 22.55 20.63 28.52
C TYR A 297 23.82 20.65 27.67
N GLU A 298 24.70 19.66 27.87
CA GLU A 298 25.84 19.38 27.02
C GLU A 298 25.42 18.39 25.91
N TRP A 299 24.62 17.40 26.29
CA TRP A 299 24.15 16.35 25.40
C TRP A 299 22.64 16.25 25.35
N VAL A 300 22.14 15.83 24.20
CA VAL A 300 20.77 15.28 24.06
C VAL A 300 20.83 13.91 23.40
N VAL A 301 20.13 12.92 23.99
CA VAL A 301 20.14 11.54 23.53
C VAL A 301 18.78 11.12 23.03
N PHE A 302 18.70 10.75 21.77
CA PHE A 302 17.50 10.20 21.17
C PHE A 302 17.54 8.68 21.13
N THR A 303 16.59 8.03 21.80
CA THR A 303 16.49 6.58 21.87
C THR A 303 15.54 5.99 20.83
N SER A 304 14.79 6.84 20.08
CA SER A 304 13.82 6.41 19.08
C SER A 304 13.47 7.53 18.10
N THR A 305 13.00 7.18 16.93
CA THR A 305 12.45 8.11 15.92
C THR A 305 11.26 8.89 16.45
N ASN A 306 10.43 8.29 17.33
CA ASN A 306 9.29 8.96 17.96
C ASN A 306 9.74 10.09 18.91
N ALA A 307 10.88 9.94 19.58
CA ALA A 307 11.44 11.01 20.42
C ALA A 307 11.92 12.19 19.55
N VAL A 308 12.57 11.92 18.41
CA VAL A 308 12.95 12.93 17.43
C VAL A 308 11.71 13.69 16.92
N LYS A 309 10.67 12.95 16.54
CA LYS A 309 9.40 13.52 16.07
C LYS A 309 8.75 14.41 17.14
N ALA A 310 8.66 13.94 18.38
CA ALA A 310 8.05 14.70 19.48
C ALA A 310 8.79 16.00 19.76
N VAL A 311 10.14 16.00 19.73
CA VAL A 311 10.95 17.22 19.88
C VAL A 311 10.75 18.14 18.68
N ARG A 312 10.75 17.62 17.46
CA ARG A 312 10.50 18.38 16.23
C ARG A 312 9.12 19.07 16.24
N GLU A 313 8.07 18.38 16.65
CA GLU A 313 6.73 18.95 16.80
C GLU A 313 6.72 20.11 17.80
N LYS A 314 7.39 19.96 18.95
CA LYS A 314 7.54 21.04 19.92
C LYS A 314 8.35 22.22 19.38
N PHE A 315 9.35 21.95 18.56
CA PHE A 315 10.14 23.01 17.91
C PHE A 315 9.26 23.82 16.95
N VAL A 316 8.42 23.16 16.16
CA VAL A 316 7.46 23.85 15.29
C VAL A 316 6.49 24.72 16.11
N ASP A 317 5.96 24.21 17.22
CA ASP A 317 5.07 24.97 18.13
C ASP A 317 5.72 26.27 18.65
N TYR A 318 7.04 26.26 18.85
CA TYR A 318 7.80 27.42 19.34
C TYR A 318 8.49 28.24 18.25
N GLY A 319 8.30 27.91 16.97
CA GLY A 319 8.98 28.56 15.85
C GLY A 319 10.50 28.34 15.84
N LEU A 320 10.95 27.20 16.38
CA LEU A 320 12.35 26.76 16.41
C LEU A 320 12.65 25.80 15.25
N ASP A 321 13.92 25.70 14.91
CA ASP A 321 14.42 24.74 13.93
C ASP A 321 15.73 24.06 14.42
N ALA A 322 16.39 23.28 13.56
CA ALA A 322 17.61 22.55 13.90
C ALA A 322 18.75 23.44 14.43
N ARG A 323 18.75 24.73 14.16
CA ARG A 323 19.75 25.69 14.71
C ARG A 323 19.71 25.81 16.22
N ALA A 324 18.58 25.42 16.84
CA ALA A 324 18.46 25.40 18.32
C ALA A 324 19.35 24.34 18.99
N PHE A 325 19.91 23.40 18.20
CA PHE A 325 20.91 22.43 18.68
C PHE A 325 22.35 22.93 18.55
N ALA A 326 22.58 24.19 18.11
CA ALA A 326 23.92 24.73 17.99
C ALA A 326 24.64 24.75 19.34
N GLY A 327 25.81 24.11 19.42
CA GLY A 327 26.59 23.98 20.65
C GLY A 327 26.19 22.80 21.55
N LEU A 328 25.19 21.99 21.15
CA LEU A 328 24.83 20.74 21.84
C LEU A 328 25.44 19.57 21.11
N LYS A 329 25.89 18.56 21.84
CA LYS A 329 26.24 17.25 21.31
C LYS A 329 24.98 16.37 21.22
N VAL A 330 24.77 15.69 20.11
CA VAL A 330 23.57 14.88 19.83
C VAL A 330 23.94 13.41 19.66
N ALA A 331 23.29 12.53 20.42
CA ALA A 331 23.49 11.08 20.29
C ALA A 331 22.20 10.38 19.87
N ALA A 332 22.38 9.33 19.05
CA ALA A 332 21.31 8.43 18.60
C ALA A 332 21.62 6.99 18.98
N VAL A 333 20.64 6.26 19.51
CA VAL A 333 20.83 4.86 19.92
C VAL A 333 20.99 3.91 18.71
N GLY A 334 20.51 4.28 17.52
CA GLY A 334 20.60 3.44 16.34
C GLY A 334 20.43 4.20 15.04
N GLU A 335 20.77 3.52 13.94
CA GLU A 335 20.80 4.09 12.59
C GLU A 335 19.48 4.74 12.14
N GLN A 336 18.33 4.13 12.46
CA GLN A 336 17.03 4.72 12.11
C GLN A 336 16.77 6.04 12.83
N THR A 337 17.20 6.14 14.10
CA THR A 337 17.10 7.39 14.89
C THR A 337 18.07 8.43 14.36
N ALA A 338 19.28 8.02 13.99
CA ALA A 338 20.28 8.87 13.36
C ALA A 338 19.76 9.43 12.01
N ALA A 339 19.18 8.58 11.18
CA ALA A 339 18.57 9.00 9.90
C ALA A 339 17.44 10.03 10.11
N ALA A 340 16.57 9.83 11.12
CA ALA A 340 15.51 10.79 11.44
C ALA A 340 16.06 12.15 11.92
N LEU A 341 17.19 12.15 12.62
CA LEU A 341 17.89 13.39 13.00
C LEU A 341 18.50 14.09 11.78
N VAL A 342 19.12 13.34 10.86
CA VAL A 342 19.66 13.90 9.61
C VAL A 342 18.53 14.52 8.76
N GLU A 343 17.36 13.87 8.69
CA GLU A 343 16.18 14.44 8.02
C GLU A 343 15.67 15.72 8.72
N PHE A 344 15.87 15.82 10.04
CA PHE A 344 15.57 17.04 10.78
C PHE A 344 16.65 18.14 10.59
N GLY A 345 17.78 17.82 9.96
CA GLY A 345 18.90 18.72 9.73
C GLY A 345 19.99 18.66 10.81
N ILE A 346 20.06 17.56 11.57
CA ILE A 346 21.01 17.37 12.68
C ILE A 346 21.85 16.12 12.39
N GLN A 347 23.17 16.29 12.29
CA GLN A 347 24.10 15.16 12.23
C GLN A 347 24.41 14.71 13.67
N PRO A 348 24.14 13.45 14.07
CA PRO A 348 24.51 12.96 15.39
C PRO A 348 26.03 12.94 15.59
N ASP A 349 26.50 13.35 16.77
CA ASP A 349 27.91 13.29 17.17
C ASP A 349 28.30 11.87 17.61
N LEU A 350 27.35 11.10 18.14
CA LEU A 350 27.58 9.74 18.62
C LEU A 350 26.44 8.82 18.23
N THR A 351 26.79 7.71 17.58
CA THR A 351 25.91 6.57 17.31
C THR A 351 26.73 5.31 17.53
N PRO A 352 26.23 4.29 18.27
CA PRO A 352 27.02 3.10 18.57
C PRO A 352 27.44 2.38 17.29
N SER A 353 28.73 2.03 17.24
CA SER A 353 29.34 1.32 16.09
C SER A 353 29.00 -0.18 16.05
N GLY A 354 28.58 -0.73 17.19
CA GLY A 354 28.26 -2.14 17.39
C GLY A 354 26.75 -2.37 17.63
N GLU A 355 26.42 -2.78 18.85
CA GLU A 355 25.04 -3.06 19.26
C GLU A 355 24.20 -1.78 19.31
N GLN A 356 23.16 -1.68 18.48
CA GLN A 356 22.24 -0.55 18.43
C GLN A 356 21.22 -0.59 19.58
N SER A 357 21.70 -0.36 20.79
CA SER A 357 20.92 -0.35 22.02
C SER A 357 21.41 0.73 22.98
N GLY A 358 20.61 1.02 24.02
CA GLY A 358 21.05 1.94 25.08
C GLY A 358 22.33 1.47 25.77
N GLU A 359 22.54 0.16 25.86
CA GLU A 359 23.75 -0.45 26.42
C GLU A 359 24.95 -0.29 25.46
N GLY A 360 24.73 -0.49 24.16
CA GLY A 360 25.74 -0.26 23.11
C GLY A 360 26.20 1.19 23.09
N LEU A 361 25.27 2.15 23.14
CA LEU A 361 25.58 3.56 23.22
C LEU A 361 26.37 3.91 24.49
N ALA A 362 25.99 3.36 25.64
CA ALA A 362 26.67 3.60 26.93
C ALA A 362 28.10 3.08 26.95
N ARG A 363 28.45 2.03 26.20
CA ARG A 363 29.82 1.50 26.10
C ARG A 363 30.76 2.46 25.36
N GLU A 364 30.24 3.24 24.43
CA GLU A 364 31.01 4.18 23.62
C GLU A 364 30.88 5.64 24.14
N TRP A 365 30.12 5.83 25.22
CA TRP A 365 29.89 7.15 25.79
C TRP A 365 31.12 7.65 26.56
N PRO A 366 31.58 8.91 26.34
CA PRO A 366 32.69 9.47 27.07
C PRO A 366 32.33 9.73 28.56
N PRO A 367 33.25 9.51 29.50
CA PRO A 367 33.05 9.96 30.87
C PRO A 367 32.97 11.50 30.91
N TYR A 368 32.28 12.02 31.90
CA TYR A 368 32.26 13.47 32.15
C TYR A 368 33.64 13.96 32.55
N ASP A 369 34.10 15.03 31.96
CA ASP A 369 35.37 15.68 32.23
C ASP A 369 35.13 17.18 32.52
N GLU A 370 35.34 17.62 33.76
CA GLU A 370 35.05 19.00 34.21
C GLU A 370 35.90 20.07 33.52
N ASP A 371 37.02 19.68 32.90
CA ASP A 371 37.91 20.60 32.16
C ASP A 371 37.46 20.76 30.71
N LEU A 372 36.83 19.70 30.11
CA LEU A 372 36.43 19.67 28.71
C LEU A 372 34.93 19.88 28.48
N ASP A 373 34.11 19.48 29.44
CA ASP A 373 32.64 19.56 29.35
C ASP A 373 32.10 20.65 30.30
N PRO A 374 31.71 21.81 29.79
CA PRO A 374 31.27 22.93 30.63
C PRO A 374 29.98 22.64 31.43
N ILE A 375 29.21 21.63 31.00
CA ILE A 375 27.92 21.26 31.59
C ILE A 375 27.85 19.72 31.72
N ASN A 376 27.58 19.23 32.94
CA ASN A 376 27.48 17.81 33.22
C ASN A 376 26.09 17.20 32.92
N ARG A 377 25.24 17.89 32.13
CA ARG A 377 23.82 17.51 31.96
C ARG A 377 23.53 16.91 30.59
N VAL A 378 22.80 15.81 30.63
CA VAL A 378 22.31 15.09 29.46
C VAL A 378 20.78 15.07 29.48
N LEU A 379 20.16 15.54 28.41
CA LEU A 379 18.70 15.42 28.21
C LEU A 379 18.36 14.12 27.49
N LEU A 380 17.40 13.38 28.03
CA LEU A 380 16.87 12.16 27.43
C LEU A 380 15.35 12.29 27.16
N PRO A 381 14.93 12.83 26.02
CA PRO A 381 13.53 12.76 25.60
C PRO A 381 13.20 11.33 25.15
N ARG A 382 12.31 10.63 25.84
CA ARG A 382 12.00 9.21 25.58
C ARG A 382 10.55 8.83 25.88
N ALA A 383 10.20 7.57 25.65
CA ALA A 383 8.88 7.04 25.96
C ALA A 383 8.67 6.92 27.48
N ASP A 384 7.41 6.96 27.91
CA ASP A 384 7.01 6.73 29.32
C ASP A 384 7.32 5.33 29.87
N ILE A 385 7.58 4.35 28.98
CA ILE A 385 7.90 2.95 29.32
C ILE A 385 9.35 2.58 29.01
N ALA A 386 10.26 3.56 28.89
CA ALA A 386 11.67 3.28 28.61
C ALA A 386 12.38 2.67 29.81
N THR A 387 13.43 1.86 29.56
CA THR A 387 14.27 1.23 30.59
C THR A 387 15.33 2.19 31.09
N ASP A 388 15.74 2.05 32.36
CA ASP A 388 16.68 2.96 33.00
C ASP A 388 18.17 2.58 32.83
N VAL A 389 18.46 1.54 32.02
CA VAL A 389 19.83 1.03 31.83
C VAL A 389 20.79 2.11 31.33
N LEU A 390 20.37 2.88 30.31
CA LEU A 390 21.20 3.97 29.76
C LEU A 390 21.47 5.04 30.81
N ILE A 391 20.44 5.49 31.55
CA ILE A 391 20.56 6.52 32.58
C ILE A 391 21.54 6.08 33.68
N ALA A 392 21.41 4.82 34.16
CA ALA A 392 22.29 4.28 35.18
C ALA A 392 23.76 4.33 34.72
N ARG A 393 24.03 3.92 33.48
CA ARG A 393 25.38 3.92 32.92
C ARG A 393 25.95 5.30 32.70
N LEU A 394 25.16 6.27 32.22
CA LEU A 394 25.60 7.66 32.08
C LEU A 394 25.90 8.30 33.45
N THR A 395 25.09 7.96 34.45
CA THR A 395 25.32 8.42 35.83
C THR A 395 26.61 7.86 36.43
N GLU A 396 26.92 6.56 36.17
CA GLU A 396 28.20 5.95 36.56
C GLU A 396 29.41 6.66 35.92
N LEU A 397 29.22 7.23 34.72
CA LEU A 397 30.23 8.01 34.00
C LEU A 397 30.31 9.50 34.43
N GLY A 398 29.56 9.92 35.44
CA GLY A 398 29.61 11.26 36.02
C GLY A 398 28.59 12.26 35.45
N TRP A 399 27.70 11.83 34.53
CA TRP A 399 26.71 12.69 33.93
C TRP A 399 25.43 12.80 34.77
N GLU A 400 24.84 13.98 34.83
CA GLU A 400 23.51 14.22 35.39
C GLU A 400 22.44 14.09 34.31
N CYS A 401 21.62 13.04 34.40
CA CYS A 401 20.61 12.74 33.39
C CYS A 401 19.27 13.40 33.74
N GLU A 402 18.72 14.21 32.82
CA GLU A 402 17.35 14.70 32.90
C GLU A 402 16.45 13.85 31.96
N ASP A 403 15.67 12.94 32.55
CA ASP A 403 14.73 12.08 31.87
C ASP A 403 13.40 12.81 31.66
N VAL A 404 12.96 12.93 30.40
CA VAL A 404 11.74 13.63 30.05
C VAL A 404 10.87 12.76 29.18
N THR A 405 9.65 12.50 29.65
CA THR A 405 8.66 11.81 28.81
C THR A 405 8.28 12.68 27.63
N ALA A 406 8.78 12.34 26.45
CA ALA A 406 8.50 13.03 25.20
C ALA A 406 7.18 12.56 24.57
N TYR A 407 6.86 11.28 24.74
CA TYR A 407 5.63 10.67 24.22
C TYR A 407 5.24 9.46 25.08
N ARG A 408 4.00 9.01 24.93
CA ARG A 408 3.50 7.77 25.54
C ARG A 408 3.16 6.76 24.47
N THR A 409 3.53 5.51 24.72
CA THR A 409 3.08 4.40 23.88
C THR A 409 1.88 3.74 24.54
N VAL A 410 0.72 3.93 23.94
CA VAL A 410 -0.53 3.34 24.42
C VAL A 410 -1.03 2.27 23.44
N ARG A 411 -1.89 1.40 23.94
CA ARG A 411 -2.57 0.44 23.06
C ARG A 411 -3.48 1.23 22.10
N ALA A 412 -3.42 0.91 20.80
CA ALA A 412 -4.28 1.55 19.82
C ALA A 412 -5.78 1.27 20.09
N ALA A 413 -6.64 2.13 19.57
CA ALA A 413 -8.07 1.87 19.56
C ALA A 413 -8.38 0.59 18.78
N PRO A 414 -9.45 -0.13 19.13
CA PRO A 414 -9.89 -1.28 18.37
C PRO A 414 -10.12 -0.92 16.90
N PRO A 415 -9.67 -1.74 15.94
CA PRO A 415 -9.91 -1.47 14.53
C PRO A 415 -11.41 -1.50 14.21
N PRO A 416 -11.84 -0.95 13.05
CA PRO A 416 -13.25 -0.97 12.62
C PRO A 416 -13.89 -2.35 12.71
N ALA A 417 -15.20 -2.41 12.94
CA ALA A 417 -15.94 -3.66 13.15
C ALA A 417 -15.70 -4.68 12.02
N PRO A 418 -15.73 -4.32 10.73
CA PRO A 418 -15.48 -5.27 9.64
C PRO A 418 -14.11 -5.95 9.74
N ILE A 419 -13.06 -5.21 10.13
CA ILE A 419 -11.71 -5.77 10.32
C ILE A 419 -11.67 -6.75 11.50
N ARG A 420 -12.29 -6.38 12.63
CA ARG A 420 -12.38 -7.27 13.81
C ARG A 420 -13.15 -8.56 13.51
N GLU A 421 -14.22 -8.47 12.76
CA GLU A 421 -14.99 -9.62 12.30
C GLU A 421 -14.19 -10.48 11.34
N ALA A 422 -13.44 -9.89 10.42
CA ALA A 422 -12.53 -10.60 9.52
C ALA A 422 -11.42 -11.33 10.28
N ILE A 423 -10.81 -10.71 11.31
CA ILE A 423 -9.80 -11.35 12.16
C ILE A 423 -10.36 -12.60 12.85
N LYS A 424 -11.49 -12.47 13.53
CA LYS A 424 -12.15 -13.57 14.27
C LYS A 424 -12.77 -14.60 13.34
N GLY A 425 -13.25 -14.13 12.20
CA GLY A 425 -14.03 -14.88 11.24
C GLY A 425 -13.21 -15.64 10.20
N GLY A 426 -11.87 -15.49 10.15
CA GLY A 426 -11.03 -16.14 9.15
C GLY A 426 -11.08 -15.45 7.79
N GLY A 427 -11.26 -14.15 7.76
CA GLY A 427 -11.19 -13.32 6.56
C GLY A 427 -9.77 -12.91 6.17
N PHE A 428 -8.77 -13.27 6.99
CA PHE A 428 -7.35 -13.08 6.70
C PHE A 428 -6.69 -14.41 6.41
N ASP A 429 -5.82 -14.44 5.41
CA ASP A 429 -5.02 -15.61 5.04
C ASP A 429 -3.81 -15.78 5.95
N ALA A 430 -3.17 -14.67 6.34
CA ALA A 430 -2.05 -14.68 7.27
C ALA A 430 -2.04 -13.45 8.19
N VAL A 431 -1.28 -13.55 9.28
CA VAL A 431 -0.89 -12.42 10.15
C VAL A 431 0.60 -12.52 10.47
N LEU A 432 1.32 -11.38 10.39
CA LEU A 432 2.75 -11.30 10.66
C LEU A 432 3.02 -10.60 12.00
N PHE A 433 3.56 -11.33 12.96
CA PHE A 433 3.95 -10.79 14.26
C PHE A 433 5.46 -10.49 14.31
N THR A 434 5.79 -9.20 14.39
CA THR A 434 7.17 -8.72 14.43
C THR A 434 7.72 -8.56 15.86
N SER A 435 6.91 -8.83 16.89
CA SER A 435 7.32 -8.83 18.30
C SER A 435 6.27 -9.46 19.19
N SER A 436 6.66 -9.82 20.42
CA SER A 436 5.74 -10.30 21.45
C SER A 436 4.67 -9.26 21.83
N SER A 437 5.00 -7.97 21.78
CA SER A 437 4.05 -6.91 22.07
C SER A 437 2.96 -6.79 20.99
N THR A 438 3.28 -7.00 19.72
CA THR A 438 2.28 -7.00 18.64
C THR A 438 1.26 -8.13 18.79
N VAL A 439 1.69 -9.32 19.26
CA VAL A 439 0.78 -10.42 19.59
C VAL A 439 -0.21 -10.02 20.70
N LYS A 440 0.32 -9.55 21.84
CA LYS A 440 -0.47 -9.15 23.01
C LYS A 440 -1.45 -8.03 22.66
N ASN A 441 -0.99 -7.04 21.93
CA ASN A 441 -1.77 -5.85 21.60
C ASN A 441 -2.87 -6.20 20.59
N LEU A 442 -2.57 -6.91 19.49
CA LEU A 442 -3.58 -7.30 18.51
C LEU A 442 -4.71 -8.11 19.15
N ILE A 443 -4.37 -9.12 19.95
CA ILE A 443 -5.36 -9.94 20.64
C ILE A 443 -6.20 -9.09 21.59
N GLY A 444 -5.58 -8.11 22.25
CA GLY A 444 -6.28 -7.21 23.18
C GLY A 444 -7.26 -6.25 22.53
N ILE A 445 -6.99 -5.78 21.29
CA ILE A 445 -7.84 -4.79 20.60
C ILE A 445 -8.82 -5.43 19.59
N ALA A 446 -8.49 -6.59 19.03
CA ALA A 446 -9.24 -7.20 17.94
C ALA A 446 -9.70 -8.65 18.23
N GLY A 447 -9.13 -9.30 19.23
CA GLY A 447 -9.35 -10.70 19.52
C GLY A 447 -8.36 -11.62 18.78
N LYS A 448 -8.50 -12.95 19.02
CA LYS A 448 -7.62 -13.94 18.40
C LYS A 448 -7.91 -14.09 16.91
N PRO A 449 -6.87 -14.17 16.05
CA PRO A 449 -7.00 -14.63 14.68
C PRO A 449 -7.65 -16.04 14.62
N HIS A 450 -8.43 -16.24 13.57
CA HIS A 450 -9.10 -17.52 13.36
C HIS A 450 -8.08 -18.65 13.09
N ASN A 451 -8.43 -19.90 13.41
CA ASN A 451 -7.54 -21.05 13.26
C ASN A 451 -7.13 -21.40 11.82
N VAL A 452 -7.84 -20.88 10.81
CA VAL A 452 -7.44 -21.03 9.40
C VAL A 452 -6.38 -20.02 8.99
N THR A 453 -6.23 -18.92 9.74
CA THR A 453 -5.25 -17.87 9.45
C THR A 453 -3.84 -18.37 9.78
N VAL A 454 -2.93 -18.24 8.83
CA VAL A 454 -1.51 -18.59 9.01
C VAL A 454 -0.85 -17.60 9.96
N ILE A 455 -0.21 -18.09 11.00
CA ILE A 455 0.50 -17.29 12.00
C ILE A 455 1.99 -17.30 11.67
N ALA A 456 2.51 -16.15 11.23
CA ALA A 456 3.93 -15.94 10.95
C ALA A 456 4.57 -15.07 12.03
N VAL A 457 5.75 -15.46 12.53
CA VAL A 457 6.45 -14.80 13.64
C VAL A 457 7.91 -14.54 13.30
N ILE A 458 8.44 -13.42 13.78
CA ILE A 458 9.80 -12.97 13.47
C ILE A 458 10.89 -13.80 14.16
N GLY A 459 10.57 -14.54 15.22
CA GLY A 459 11.55 -15.31 15.96
C GLY A 459 11.00 -16.02 17.19
N PRO A 460 11.86 -16.76 17.92
CA PRO A 460 11.46 -17.70 18.98
C PRO A 460 10.70 -17.05 20.15
N GLN A 461 11.10 -15.85 20.56
CA GLN A 461 10.43 -15.15 21.67
C GLN A 461 8.99 -14.75 21.31
N THR A 462 8.78 -14.32 20.06
CA THR A 462 7.43 -14.00 19.55
C THR A 462 6.60 -15.27 19.38
N ALA A 463 7.23 -16.38 18.93
CA ALA A 463 6.59 -17.69 18.82
C ALA A 463 6.08 -18.18 20.19
N LYS A 464 6.92 -18.11 21.24
CA LYS A 464 6.55 -18.46 22.60
C LYS A 464 5.34 -17.66 23.07
N THR A 465 5.37 -16.34 22.87
CA THR A 465 4.24 -15.48 23.23
C THR A 465 2.97 -15.84 22.44
N ALA A 466 3.06 -16.09 21.14
CA ALA A 466 1.91 -16.51 20.34
C ALA A 466 1.28 -17.81 20.87
N GLN A 467 2.11 -18.79 21.22
CA GLN A 467 1.67 -20.06 21.81
C GLN A 467 1.04 -19.89 23.20
N GLU A 468 1.58 -19.03 24.07
CA GLU A 468 1.00 -18.70 25.38
C GLU A 468 -0.41 -18.10 25.22
N TYR A 469 -0.66 -17.35 24.15
CA TYR A 469 -1.99 -16.83 23.80
C TYR A 469 -2.85 -17.85 23.03
N GLY A 470 -2.37 -19.09 22.85
CA GLY A 470 -3.09 -20.19 22.21
C GLY A 470 -3.21 -20.02 20.68
N LEU A 471 -2.22 -19.43 20.05
CA LEU A 471 -2.06 -19.41 18.60
C LEU A 471 -1.12 -20.54 18.16
N ARG A 472 -1.44 -21.17 17.02
CA ARG A 472 -0.55 -22.11 16.36
C ARG A 472 0.41 -21.32 15.48
N VAL A 473 1.71 -21.42 15.72
CA VAL A 473 2.72 -20.82 14.84
C VAL A 473 2.94 -21.72 13.64
N ASP A 474 2.72 -21.20 12.45
CA ASP A 474 2.86 -21.92 11.19
C ASP A 474 4.17 -21.61 10.47
N VAL A 475 4.66 -20.35 10.63
CA VAL A 475 5.86 -19.84 9.98
C VAL A 475 6.71 -19.07 10.99
N MET A 476 8.01 -19.31 10.97
CA MET A 476 8.99 -18.54 11.74
C MET A 476 10.14 -18.13 10.82
N ALA A 477 10.54 -16.87 10.87
CA ALA A 477 11.67 -16.38 10.11
C ALA A 477 12.99 -16.98 10.59
N ASP A 478 13.90 -17.27 9.67
CA ASP A 478 15.24 -17.81 9.97
C ASP A 478 16.15 -16.76 10.64
N LYS A 479 15.92 -15.49 10.35
CA LYS A 479 16.59 -14.33 10.93
C LYS A 479 15.58 -13.36 11.51
N PRO A 480 15.89 -12.68 12.62
CA PRO A 480 14.96 -11.75 13.27
C PRO A 480 14.86 -10.41 12.52
N SER A 481 14.54 -10.47 11.23
CA SER A 481 14.30 -9.29 10.39
C SER A 481 12.92 -9.33 9.74
N VAL A 482 12.40 -8.15 9.47
CA VAL A 482 11.07 -7.97 8.86
C VAL A 482 11.06 -8.54 7.43
N SER A 483 12.16 -8.37 6.69
CA SER A 483 12.31 -8.93 5.34
C SER A 483 12.30 -10.46 5.35
N ALA A 484 13.09 -11.08 6.25
CA ALA A 484 13.11 -12.54 6.37
C ALA A 484 11.74 -13.12 6.78
N LEU A 485 10.94 -12.37 7.56
CA LEU A 485 9.59 -12.79 7.91
C LEU A 485 8.65 -12.80 6.68
N ALA A 486 8.72 -11.79 5.82
CA ALA A 486 7.96 -11.76 4.58
C ALA A 486 8.39 -12.87 3.61
N GLU A 487 9.70 -13.10 3.47
CA GLU A 487 10.27 -14.18 2.67
C GLU A 487 9.80 -15.55 3.16
N ALA A 488 9.87 -15.81 4.46
CA ALA A 488 9.41 -17.07 5.06
C ALA A 488 7.92 -17.33 4.81
N LEU A 489 7.08 -16.28 4.88
CA LEU A 489 5.66 -16.40 4.54
C LEU A 489 5.47 -16.69 3.03
N ALA A 490 6.24 -16.03 2.16
CA ALA A 490 6.18 -16.28 0.73
C ALA A 490 6.60 -17.71 0.37
N GLU A 491 7.67 -18.23 0.98
CA GLU A 491 8.07 -19.63 0.80
C GLU A 491 6.98 -20.61 1.26
N TYR A 492 6.35 -20.32 2.42
CA TYR A 492 5.22 -21.13 2.90
C TYR A 492 4.07 -21.13 1.89
N GLY A 493 3.71 -19.97 1.35
CA GLY A 493 2.67 -19.82 0.32
C GLY A 493 3.01 -20.62 -0.93
N ALA A 494 4.25 -20.52 -1.42
CA ALA A 494 4.74 -21.25 -2.59
C ALA A 494 4.68 -22.78 -2.38
N LYS A 495 5.18 -23.27 -1.24
CA LYS A 495 5.15 -24.71 -0.87
C LYS A 495 3.70 -25.21 -0.80
N ARG A 496 2.81 -24.44 -0.18
CA ARG A 496 1.39 -24.77 -0.09
C ARG A 496 0.74 -24.84 -1.48
N ARG A 497 1.01 -23.87 -2.36
CA ARG A 497 0.51 -23.85 -3.75
C ARG A 497 0.99 -25.09 -4.52
N ALA A 498 2.30 -25.40 -4.43
CA ALA A 498 2.89 -26.57 -5.09
C ALA A 498 2.23 -27.88 -4.63
N ALA A 499 2.01 -28.05 -3.33
CA ALA A 499 1.34 -29.22 -2.79
C ALA A 499 -0.13 -29.36 -3.30
N GLN A 500 -0.86 -28.25 -3.44
CA GLN A 500 -2.22 -28.29 -3.99
C GLN A 500 -2.22 -28.69 -5.48
N ILE A 501 -1.26 -28.18 -6.25
CA ILE A 501 -1.11 -28.53 -7.67
C ILE A 501 -0.78 -30.03 -7.80
N GLU A 502 0.18 -30.53 -7.02
CA GLU A 502 0.59 -31.93 -7.04
C GLU A 502 -0.55 -32.87 -6.64
N ALA A 503 -1.38 -32.47 -5.67
CA ALA A 503 -2.55 -33.22 -5.24
C ALA A 503 -3.74 -33.13 -6.23
N GLY A 504 -3.67 -32.28 -7.27
CA GLY A 504 -4.80 -32.00 -8.14
C GLY A 504 -5.95 -31.25 -7.46
N ASP A 505 -5.68 -30.63 -6.33
CA ASP A 505 -6.68 -29.88 -5.59
C ASP A 505 -6.88 -28.46 -6.18
N PRO A 506 -8.06 -27.87 -6.04
CA PRO A 506 -8.28 -26.47 -6.38
C PRO A 506 -7.34 -25.57 -5.57
N LEU A 507 -6.74 -24.59 -6.23
CA LEU A 507 -5.92 -23.58 -5.56
C LEU A 507 -6.83 -22.76 -4.62
N ARG A 508 -6.64 -22.93 -3.31
CA ARG A 508 -7.43 -22.24 -2.28
C ARG A 508 -6.51 -21.54 -1.29
N LYS A 509 -6.84 -20.27 -1.03
CA LYS A 509 -6.23 -19.48 0.05
C LYS A 509 -6.65 -20.01 1.41
N PRO A 510 -5.89 -19.77 2.49
CA PRO A 510 -6.26 -20.20 3.84
C PRO A 510 -7.68 -19.79 4.26
N SER A 511 -8.08 -18.53 4.00
CA SER A 511 -9.41 -18.01 4.30
C SER A 511 -10.56 -18.74 3.58
N GLN A 512 -10.29 -19.35 2.43
CA GLN A 512 -11.27 -20.08 1.63
C GLN A 512 -11.51 -21.52 2.14
N MET A 513 -10.62 -22.06 2.98
CA MET A 513 -10.76 -23.41 3.54
C MET A 513 -11.99 -23.55 4.45
N ARG A 514 -12.48 -22.46 5.00
CA ARG A 514 -13.68 -22.45 5.85
C ARG A 514 -14.99 -22.78 5.09
N ARG A 515 -15.08 -22.48 3.80
CA ARG A 515 -16.30 -22.70 2.98
C ARG A 515 -16.57 -24.18 2.64
N GLY A 516 -15.54 -25.05 2.75
CA GLY A 516 -15.68 -26.47 2.44
C GLY A 516 -16.34 -27.32 3.54
N ALA A 517 -16.29 -26.91 4.81
CA ALA A 517 -16.83 -27.68 5.94
C ALA A 517 -18.36 -27.68 6.00
N ARG A 518 -19.04 -26.74 5.37
CA ARG A 518 -20.52 -26.62 5.38
C ARG A 518 -21.24 -27.44 4.28
N ARG A 519 -20.53 -28.03 3.32
CA ARG A 519 -21.11 -28.85 2.23
C ARG A 519 -21.06 -30.37 2.47
N ARG A 520 -20.61 -30.81 3.65
CA ARG A 520 -20.60 -32.25 4.03
C ARG A 520 -21.46 -32.54 5.26
N ARG A 521 -22.62 -31.90 5.35
CA ARG A 521 -23.72 -32.37 6.22
C ARG A 521 -25.04 -32.35 5.47
#